data_b800391e1bbb1a9764c4c0656af68a2a
#
_entry.id   b800391e1bbb1a9764c4c0656af68a2a
#
_cell.length_a   1.000
_cell.length_b   1.000
_cell.length_c   1.000
_cell.angle_alpha   90.00
_cell.angle_beta   90.00
_cell.angle_gamma   90.00
#
_symmetry.space_group_name_H-M   'P 1'
#
loop_
_entity.id
_entity.type
_entity.pdbx_description
1 polymer ?
#
loop_
_entity_poly.entity_id
_entity_poly.type
_entity_poly.pdbx_seq_one_letter_code
_entity_poly.pdbx_strand_id
1 'polypeptide(L)'
;VALWLLAVGALVASGWSHLRPSVAARTRATDIADLKAPDMGGEAFPAGLALPMLAPYRAAWGERLEFDAYRGSLPMVVDVWASWCPPCVREAPLLEAAWLRLSNRVQFVGVNYRDQRADALAFLDEYALTFPSGEDAAGSTTDELRIFGLPTTLFIDASDRIVGQKIGELDEATLDRLTGRAIGGSRGKDAAP
;
A
#
# COMPACT_ATOMS: atom_id res chain seq x y z
N VAL A 1 55.76 41.17 22.15
CA VAL A 1 54.60 40.95 21.24
C VAL A 1 54.33 39.45 21.02
N ALA A 2 55.33 38.55 21.21
CA ALA A 2 55.17 37.11 20.92
C ALA A 2 54.52 36.27 22.02
N LEU A 3 54.39 36.77 23.26
CA LEU A 3 53.75 36.00 24.37
C LEU A 3 52.24 36.13 24.46
N TRP A 4 51.64 37.07 23.77
CA TRP A 4 50.16 37.26 23.81
C TRP A 4 49.39 36.42 22.83
N LEU A 5 50.04 35.92 21.79
CA LEU A 5 49.40 35.07 20.76
C LEU A 5 49.27 33.58 21.20
N LEU A 6 50.02 33.14 22.20
CA LEU A 6 49.93 31.77 22.67
C LEU A 6 48.81 31.58 23.73
N ALA A 7 48.41 32.63 24.42
CA ALA A 7 47.34 32.54 25.43
C ALA A 7 45.92 32.51 24.85
N VAL A 8 45.74 33.10 23.66
CA VAL A 8 44.40 33.11 22.99
C VAL A 8 44.13 31.79 22.27
N GLY A 9 45.19 31.10 21.80
CA GLY A 9 45.03 29.79 21.15
C GLY A 9 44.59 28.66 22.08
N ALA A 10 44.96 28.72 23.35
CA ALA A 10 44.65 27.69 24.33
C ALA A 10 43.20 27.79 24.87
N LEU A 11 42.58 28.95 24.83
CA LEU A 11 41.21 29.16 25.35
C LEU A 11 40.13 28.81 24.30
N VAL A 12 40.49 28.76 23.02
CA VAL A 12 39.53 28.38 21.96
C VAL A 12 39.46 26.87 21.77
N ALA A 13 40.53 26.14 22.13
CA ALA A 13 40.55 24.69 21.98
C ALA A 13 39.82 23.93 23.12
N SER A 14 39.67 24.57 24.30
CA SER A 14 39.00 23.91 25.45
C SER A 14 37.50 24.15 25.53
N GLY A 15 36.95 25.10 24.76
CA GLY A 15 35.51 25.47 24.78
C GLY A 15 34.61 24.67 23.83
N TRP A 16 35.19 23.92 22.89
CA TRP A 16 34.39 23.24 21.87
C TRP A 16 34.16 21.74 22.12
N SER A 17 34.75 21.19 23.19
CA SER A 17 34.53 19.78 23.52
C SER A 17 33.24 19.50 24.28
N HIS A 18 32.53 20.53 24.79
CA HIS A 18 31.28 20.37 25.56
C HIS A 18 29.98 20.65 24.77
N LEU A 19 30.08 21.07 23.50
CA LEU A 19 28.94 21.37 22.65
C LEU A 19 28.83 20.41 21.44
N ARG A 20 29.28 19.17 21.60
CA ARG A 20 28.81 18.13 20.69
C ARG A 20 27.45 17.68 21.19
N PRO A 21 26.34 18.06 20.55
CA PRO A 21 25.10 17.34 20.81
C PRO A 21 25.41 15.89 20.49
N SER A 22 25.19 15.03 21.44
CA SER A 22 25.17 13.59 21.20
C SER A 22 23.99 13.32 20.25
N VAL A 23 24.22 13.45 18.95
CA VAL A 23 23.35 12.92 17.92
C VAL A 23 23.55 11.40 17.92
N ALA A 24 23.26 10.80 19.05
CA ALA A 24 23.15 9.37 19.23
C ALA A 24 21.70 8.99 19.50
N ALA A 25 20.76 9.71 18.89
CA ALA A 25 19.50 9.10 18.51
C ALA A 25 19.74 8.44 17.13
N ARG A 26 20.55 7.38 17.14
CA ARG A 26 20.40 6.33 16.13
C ARG A 26 19.02 5.76 16.38
N THR A 27 18.02 6.32 15.72
CA THR A 27 16.78 5.61 15.44
C THR A 27 17.24 4.34 14.73
N ARG A 28 17.26 3.24 15.46
CA ARG A 28 17.64 1.95 14.88
C ARG A 28 16.66 1.71 13.76
N ALA A 29 17.18 1.35 12.60
CA ALA A 29 16.35 0.92 11.46
C ALA A 29 15.40 -0.25 11.85
N THR A 30 15.67 -0.93 12.97
CA THR A 30 14.81 -1.93 13.61
C THR A 30 13.53 -1.33 14.22
N ASP A 31 13.53 -0.05 14.64
CA ASP A 31 12.34 0.54 15.29
C ASP A 31 11.19 0.83 14.31
N ILE A 32 11.50 0.93 13.01
CA ILE A 32 10.47 1.07 11.96
C ILE A 32 9.92 -0.30 11.52
N ALA A 33 10.75 -1.35 11.60
CA ALA A 33 10.32 -2.71 11.28
C ALA A 33 9.40 -3.30 12.36
N ASP A 34 9.48 -2.79 13.60
CA ASP A 34 8.66 -3.23 14.75
C ASP A 34 7.35 -2.43 14.89
N LEU A 35 7.10 -1.42 14.05
CA LEU A 35 5.76 -0.85 13.92
C LEU A 35 4.88 -1.92 13.26
N LYS A 36 4.39 -2.83 14.09
CA LYS A 36 3.39 -3.81 13.68
C LYS A 36 2.19 -3.02 13.17
N ALA A 37 2.04 -2.99 11.85
CA ALA A 37 0.82 -2.47 11.24
C ALA A 37 -0.37 -3.15 11.92
N PRO A 38 -1.47 -2.42 12.15
CA PRO A 38 -2.66 -3.01 12.73
C PRO A 38 -3.02 -4.25 11.92
N ASP A 39 -3.10 -5.40 12.61
CA ASP A 39 -3.57 -6.63 11.99
C ASP A 39 -5.07 -6.45 11.73
N MET A 40 -5.42 -6.11 10.51
CA MET A 40 -6.81 -5.95 10.09
C MET A 40 -7.50 -7.31 9.84
N GLY A 41 -6.82 -8.41 10.14
CA GLY A 41 -7.37 -9.75 9.95
C GLY A 41 -8.69 -9.96 10.70
N GLY A 42 -9.73 -10.27 9.96
CA GLY A 42 -11.07 -10.51 10.49
C GLY A 42 -11.97 -9.26 10.59
N GLU A 43 -11.48 -8.05 10.31
CA GLU A 43 -12.33 -6.86 10.20
C GLU A 43 -13.19 -6.93 8.93
N ALA A 44 -14.41 -6.35 9.02
CA ALA A 44 -15.25 -6.18 7.83
C ALA A 44 -14.63 -5.11 6.93
N PHE A 45 -14.59 -5.36 5.63
CA PHE A 45 -14.22 -4.34 4.66
C PHE A 45 -15.31 -3.26 4.61
N PRO A 46 -14.98 -1.95 4.68
CA PRO A 46 -15.96 -0.88 4.76
C PRO A 46 -16.94 -0.89 3.58
N ALA A 47 -18.20 -0.53 3.83
CA ALA A 47 -19.22 -0.39 2.82
C ALA A 47 -19.31 1.04 2.29
N GLY A 48 -19.86 1.21 1.08
CA GLY A 48 -20.11 2.54 0.50
C GLY A 48 -18.88 3.21 -0.08
N LEU A 49 -17.74 2.53 -0.14
CA LEU A 49 -16.54 3.07 -0.77
C LEU A 49 -16.73 3.20 -2.28
N ALA A 50 -16.45 4.37 -2.81
CA ALA A 50 -16.53 4.63 -4.24
C ALA A 50 -15.53 5.69 -4.68
N LEU A 51 -14.85 5.46 -5.79
CA LEU A 51 -13.83 6.33 -6.36
C LEU A 51 -14.15 6.69 -7.82
N PRO A 52 -13.75 7.88 -8.30
CA PRO A 52 -13.72 8.14 -9.73
C PRO A 52 -12.86 7.10 -10.43
N MET A 53 -13.39 6.49 -11.51
CA MET A 53 -12.63 5.53 -12.29
C MET A 53 -11.47 6.22 -13.02
N LEU A 54 -10.29 5.65 -12.97
CA LEU A 54 -9.19 6.05 -13.86
C LEU A 54 -9.51 5.59 -15.28
N ALA A 55 -9.45 6.51 -16.25
CA ALA A 55 -9.44 6.12 -17.65
C ALA A 55 -8.08 5.42 -17.95
N PRO A 56 -7.99 4.42 -18.84
CA PRO A 56 -8.92 4.08 -19.92
C PRO A 56 -10.06 3.12 -19.54
N TYR A 57 -10.17 2.72 -18.30
CA TYR A 57 -11.10 1.67 -17.86
C TYR A 57 -12.58 2.06 -17.86
N ARG A 58 -12.92 3.36 -18.01
CA ARG A 58 -14.31 3.83 -18.01
C ARG A 58 -15.20 3.10 -19.01
N ALA A 59 -14.67 2.78 -20.17
CA ALA A 59 -15.45 2.07 -21.20
C ALA A 59 -15.83 0.64 -20.77
N ALA A 60 -14.99 -0.02 -19.98
CA ALA A 60 -15.21 -1.39 -19.52
C ALA A 60 -15.89 -1.45 -18.13
N TRP A 61 -15.59 -0.49 -17.25
CA TRP A 61 -15.93 -0.54 -15.83
C TRP A 61 -16.84 0.60 -15.34
N GLY A 62 -17.20 1.57 -16.23
CA GLY A 62 -18.04 2.73 -15.87
C GLY A 62 -17.25 3.93 -15.34
N GLU A 63 -18.00 4.95 -14.89
CA GLU A 63 -17.42 6.22 -14.44
C GLU A 63 -16.87 6.18 -13.01
N ARG A 64 -17.33 5.22 -12.21
CA ARG A 64 -16.96 5.07 -10.81
C ARG A 64 -16.62 3.63 -10.49
N LEU A 65 -15.62 3.48 -9.65
CA LEU A 65 -15.27 2.23 -8.99
C LEU A 65 -16.13 2.13 -7.72
N GLU A 66 -17.17 1.32 -7.76
CA GLU A 66 -18.06 1.07 -6.63
C GLU A 66 -17.65 -0.27 -5.99
N PHE A 67 -17.04 -0.24 -4.80
CA PHE A 67 -16.58 -1.47 -4.15
C PHE A 67 -17.72 -2.41 -3.79
N ASP A 68 -18.90 -1.85 -3.48
CA ASP A 68 -20.08 -2.65 -3.13
C ASP A 68 -20.59 -3.50 -4.31
N ALA A 69 -20.25 -3.15 -5.55
CA ALA A 69 -20.60 -3.95 -6.73
C ALA A 69 -19.89 -5.33 -6.76
N TYR A 70 -18.80 -5.47 -6.00
CA TYR A 70 -18.02 -6.73 -5.93
C TYR A 70 -18.35 -7.57 -4.69
N ARG A 71 -19.13 -7.02 -3.74
CA ARG A 71 -19.44 -7.69 -2.47
C ARG A 71 -20.22 -8.98 -2.66
N GLY A 72 -19.89 -9.98 -1.83
CA GLY A 72 -20.62 -11.24 -1.75
C GLY A 72 -20.57 -12.12 -2.99
N SER A 73 -19.77 -11.73 -4.01
CA SER A 73 -19.65 -12.48 -5.27
C SER A 73 -18.33 -13.24 -5.34
N LEU A 74 -17.23 -12.55 -5.35
CA LEU A 74 -15.87 -13.10 -5.39
C LEU A 74 -15.01 -12.50 -4.26
N PRO A 75 -14.00 -13.23 -3.80
CA PRO A 75 -12.91 -12.63 -3.03
C PRO A 75 -12.31 -11.44 -3.78
N MET A 76 -11.77 -10.47 -3.05
CA MET A 76 -11.20 -9.26 -3.65
C MET A 76 -9.76 -9.03 -3.16
N VAL A 77 -8.91 -8.60 -4.07
CA VAL A 77 -7.57 -8.07 -3.80
C VAL A 77 -7.60 -6.58 -4.08
N VAL A 78 -7.38 -5.76 -3.06
CA VAL A 78 -7.32 -4.30 -3.17
C VAL A 78 -5.89 -3.86 -3.01
N ASP A 79 -5.31 -3.30 -4.07
CA ASP A 79 -3.96 -2.77 -4.08
C ASP A 79 -3.97 -1.24 -4.02
N VAL A 80 -3.31 -0.67 -3.02
CA VAL A 80 -3.16 0.79 -2.86
C VAL A 80 -1.76 1.19 -3.33
N TRP A 81 -1.73 1.96 -4.40
CA TRP A 81 -0.53 2.28 -5.15
C TRP A 81 -0.43 3.75 -5.57
N ALA A 82 0.74 4.16 -6.03
CA ALA A 82 0.96 5.45 -6.70
C ALA A 82 2.07 5.32 -7.74
N SER A 83 2.05 6.15 -8.79
CA SER A 83 3.07 6.15 -9.85
C SER A 83 4.46 6.54 -9.32
N TRP A 84 4.50 7.41 -8.32
CA TRP A 84 5.72 7.87 -7.66
C TRP A 84 6.29 6.90 -6.60
N CYS A 85 5.68 5.72 -6.41
CA CYS A 85 6.07 4.73 -5.40
C CYS A 85 6.97 3.65 -6.03
N PRO A 86 8.29 3.63 -5.80
CA PRO A 86 9.18 2.68 -6.48
C PRO A 86 8.89 1.20 -6.23
N PRO A 87 8.48 0.75 -5.01
CA PRO A 87 8.07 -0.64 -4.83
C PRO A 87 6.76 -0.97 -5.54
N CYS A 88 5.81 -0.02 -5.70
CA CYS A 88 4.60 -0.22 -6.50
C CYS A 88 4.92 -0.50 -7.98
N VAL A 89 5.93 0.20 -8.51
CA VAL A 89 6.46 -0.04 -9.87
C VAL A 89 6.92 -1.49 -10.04
N ARG A 90 7.65 -2.03 -9.05
CA ARG A 90 8.23 -3.37 -9.16
C ARG A 90 7.19 -4.48 -9.07
N GLU A 91 6.11 -4.29 -8.30
CA GLU A 91 5.08 -5.32 -8.13
C GLU A 91 3.97 -5.26 -9.20
N ALA A 92 3.82 -4.15 -9.93
CA ALA A 92 2.78 -3.96 -10.93
C ALA A 92 2.69 -5.12 -11.96
N PRO A 93 3.79 -5.63 -12.55
CA PRO A 93 3.72 -6.76 -13.48
C PRO A 93 3.24 -8.06 -12.80
N LEU A 94 3.55 -8.27 -11.52
CA LEU A 94 3.09 -9.43 -10.76
C LEU A 94 1.58 -9.37 -10.53
N LEU A 95 1.05 -8.19 -10.17
CA LEU A 95 -0.38 -7.99 -9.96
C LEU A 95 -1.19 -8.21 -11.25
N GLU A 96 -0.71 -7.69 -12.39
CA GLU A 96 -1.38 -7.92 -13.68
C GLU A 96 -1.36 -9.39 -14.07
N ALA A 97 -0.22 -10.06 -13.97
CA ALA A 97 -0.12 -11.49 -14.26
C ALA A 97 -1.07 -12.32 -13.38
N ALA A 98 -1.20 -11.96 -12.10
CA ALA A 98 -2.13 -12.62 -11.19
C ALA A 98 -3.59 -12.34 -11.55
N TRP A 99 -3.92 -11.09 -11.90
CA TRP A 99 -5.25 -10.71 -12.37
C TRP A 99 -5.66 -11.52 -13.61
N LEU A 100 -4.83 -11.56 -14.64
CA LEU A 100 -5.11 -12.31 -15.86
C LEU A 100 -5.32 -13.80 -15.60
N ARG A 101 -4.61 -14.36 -14.62
CA ARG A 101 -4.72 -15.78 -14.23
C ARG A 101 -5.95 -16.07 -13.37
N LEU A 102 -6.41 -15.12 -12.54
CA LEU A 102 -7.37 -15.36 -11.46
C LEU A 102 -8.69 -14.59 -11.62
N SER A 103 -8.87 -13.78 -12.66
CA SER A 103 -10.02 -12.86 -12.83
C SER A 103 -11.41 -13.52 -12.79
N ASN A 104 -11.48 -14.81 -13.05
CA ASN A 104 -12.72 -15.59 -12.91
C ASN A 104 -12.99 -16.10 -11.47
N ARG A 105 -12.06 -15.89 -10.53
CA ARG A 105 -12.12 -16.40 -9.16
C ARG A 105 -11.88 -15.33 -8.09
N VAL A 106 -11.21 -14.24 -8.45
CA VAL A 106 -10.83 -13.16 -7.55
C VAL A 106 -10.94 -11.84 -8.30
N GLN A 107 -11.58 -10.86 -7.72
CA GLN A 107 -11.60 -9.50 -8.23
C GLN A 107 -10.33 -8.77 -7.77
N PHE A 108 -9.62 -8.13 -8.71
CA PHE A 108 -8.54 -7.20 -8.39
C PHE A 108 -9.04 -5.76 -8.57
N VAL A 109 -8.63 -4.89 -7.67
CA VAL A 109 -9.02 -3.47 -7.66
C VAL A 109 -7.82 -2.63 -7.23
N GLY A 110 -7.50 -1.59 -8.00
CA GLY A 110 -6.49 -0.61 -7.67
C GLY A 110 -7.08 0.63 -7.00
N VAL A 111 -6.40 1.17 -6.00
CA VAL A 111 -6.67 2.48 -5.38
C VAL A 111 -5.43 3.34 -5.58
N ASN A 112 -5.52 4.32 -6.46
CA ASN A 112 -4.43 5.23 -6.77
C ASN A 112 -4.42 6.39 -5.77
N TYR A 113 -3.41 6.42 -4.91
CA TYR A 113 -3.33 7.32 -3.76
C TYR A 113 -2.57 8.60 -4.08
N ARG A 114 -3.24 9.76 -3.92
CA ARG A 114 -2.64 11.12 -3.96
C ARG A 114 -1.63 11.30 -5.09
N ASP A 115 -2.00 10.90 -6.27
CA ASP A 115 -1.18 10.95 -7.47
C ASP A 115 -1.60 12.06 -8.42
N GLN A 116 -0.74 12.40 -9.36
CA GLN A 116 -1.14 13.21 -10.50
C GLN A 116 -1.86 12.29 -11.50
N ARG A 117 -3.08 12.65 -11.89
CA ARG A 117 -3.89 11.82 -12.78
C ARG A 117 -3.18 11.42 -14.08
N ALA A 118 -2.39 12.34 -14.66
CA ALA A 118 -1.64 12.06 -15.88
C ALA A 118 -0.56 10.99 -15.65
N ASP A 119 0.14 11.05 -14.51
CA ASP A 119 1.19 10.11 -14.15
C ASP A 119 0.60 8.74 -13.79
N ALA A 120 -0.56 8.72 -13.09
CA ALA A 120 -1.30 7.50 -12.82
C ALA A 120 -1.74 6.79 -14.11
N LEU A 121 -2.26 7.54 -15.09
CA LEU A 121 -2.66 6.98 -16.40
C LEU A 121 -1.45 6.45 -17.19
N ALA A 122 -0.33 7.17 -17.16
CA ALA A 122 0.91 6.72 -17.80
C ALA A 122 1.43 5.43 -17.15
N PHE A 123 1.34 5.30 -15.83
CA PHE A 123 1.69 4.09 -15.09
C PHE A 123 0.83 2.90 -15.51
N LEU A 124 -0.50 3.08 -15.59
CA LEU A 124 -1.40 2.01 -16.01
C LEU A 124 -1.10 1.52 -17.43
N ASP A 125 -0.75 2.44 -18.33
CA ASP A 125 -0.38 2.14 -19.72
C ASP A 125 0.99 1.44 -19.80
N GLU A 126 2.00 1.97 -19.10
CA GLU A 126 3.36 1.44 -19.09
C GLU A 126 3.43 -0.01 -18.60
N TYR A 127 2.67 -0.33 -17.53
CA TYR A 127 2.63 -1.69 -16.96
C TYR A 127 1.47 -2.53 -17.47
N ALA A 128 0.71 -2.04 -18.46
CA ALA A 128 -0.42 -2.69 -19.09
C ALA A 128 -1.44 -3.24 -18.06
N LEU A 129 -1.66 -2.52 -16.97
CA LEU A 129 -2.59 -2.94 -15.92
C LEU A 129 -4.04 -2.87 -16.44
N THR A 130 -4.77 -3.98 -16.36
CA THR A 130 -6.13 -4.11 -16.92
C THR A 130 -7.23 -4.28 -15.88
N PHE A 131 -6.91 -4.49 -14.61
CA PHE A 131 -7.89 -4.49 -13.52
C PHE A 131 -8.36 -3.06 -13.18
N PRO A 132 -9.64 -2.89 -12.76
CA PRO A 132 -10.18 -1.57 -12.49
C PRO A 132 -9.42 -0.83 -11.40
N SER A 133 -9.14 0.45 -11.64
CA SER A 133 -8.45 1.32 -10.69
C SER A 133 -9.18 2.64 -10.51
N GLY A 134 -9.39 3.06 -9.26
CA GLY A 134 -10.01 4.33 -8.89
C GLY A 134 -9.00 5.33 -8.35
N GLU A 135 -9.30 6.62 -8.51
CA GLU A 135 -8.48 7.74 -8.09
C GLU A 135 -8.87 8.21 -6.68
N ASP A 136 -7.99 8.04 -5.71
CA ASP A 136 -8.13 8.58 -4.35
C ASP A 136 -7.25 9.83 -4.17
N ALA A 137 -7.60 10.89 -4.92
CA ALA A 137 -6.84 12.14 -4.96
C ALA A 137 -6.72 12.82 -3.58
N ALA A 138 -7.74 12.73 -2.75
CA ALA A 138 -7.74 13.28 -1.40
C ALA A 138 -7.08 12.35 -0.37
N GLY A 139 -7.01 11.04 -0.65
CA GLY A 139 -6.56 10.02 0.28
C GLY A 139 -7.63 9.57 1.28
N SER A 140 -8.89 9.96 1.06
CA SER A 140 -9.98 9.67 2.00
C SER A 140 -10.31 8.19 2.12
N THR A 141 -10.29 7.46 0.99
CA THR A 141 -10.51 6.00 0.99
C THR A 141 -9.34 5.28 1.66
N THR A 142 -8.12 5.72 1.39
CA THR A 142 -6.91 5.18 2.01
C THR A 142 -6.89 5.42 3.52
N ASP A 143 -7.33 6.61 3.98
CA ASP A 143 -7.47 6.94 5.40
C ASP A 143 -8.55 6.07 6.08
N GLU A 144 -9.71 5.86 5.43
CA GLU A 144 -10.79 4.98 5.92
C GLU A 144 -10.34 3.52 6.02
N LEU A 145 -9.53 3.06 5.07
CA LEU A 145 -8.91 1.75 5.09
C LEU A 145 -7.71 1.66 6.07
N ARG A 146 -7.39 2.73 6.78
CA ARG A 146 -6.29 2.80 7.75
C ARG A 146 -4.95 2.36 7.16
N ILE A 147 -4.68 2.77 5.92
CA ILE A 147 -3.45 2.45 5.19
C ILE A 147 -2.46 3.59 5.37
N PHE A 148 -1.29 3.28 5.93
CA PHE A 148 -0.27 4.26 6.32
C PHE A 148 1.02 4.19 5.47
N GLY A 149 1.06 3.34 4.47
CA GLY A 149 2.24 3.17 3.62
C GLY A 149 1.92 2.52 2.29
N LEU A 150 2.78 2.75 1.29
CA LEU A 150 2.64 2.19 -0.05
C LEU A 150 3.82 1.27 -0.40
N PRO A 151 3.56 0.25 -1.20
CA PRO A 151 2.23 -0.28 -1.50
C PRO A 151 1.60 -0.95 -0.29
N THR A 152 0.28 -1.07 -0.29
CA THR A 152 -0.44 -1.93 0.66
C THR A 152 -1.51 -2.72 -0.08
N THR A 153 -1.46 -4.04 0.04
CA THR A 153 -2.44 -4.94 -0.55
C THR A 153 -3.31 -5.57 0.51
N LEU A 154 -4.63 -5.42 0.39
CA LEU A 154 -5.64 -6.08 1.22
C LEU A 154 -6.21 -7.30 0.49
N PHE A 155 -6.44 -8.37 1.24
CA PHE A 155 -7.07 -9.60 0.76
C PHE A 155 -8.39 -9.79 1.50
N ILE A 156 -9.49 -9.78 0.77
CA ILE A 156 -10.86 -9.79 1.29
C ILE A 156 -11.55 -11.07 0.80
N ASP A 157 -12.19 -11.81 1.70
CA ASP A 157 -12.95 -12.99 1.33
C ASP A 157 -14.35 -12.64 0.79
N ALA A 158 -15.06 -13.62 0.20
CA ALA A 158 -16.41 -13.42 -0.32
C ALA A 158 -17.48 -13.13 0.76
N SER A 159 -17.08 -13.07 2.05
CA SER A 159 -17.93 -12.62 3.16
C SER A 159 -17.60 -11.17 3.59
N ASP A 160 -16.85 -10.44 2.74
CA ASP A 160 -16.38 -9.06 2.96
C ASP A 160 -15.49 -8.90 4.20
N ARG A 161 -14.72 -9.92 4.56
CA ARG A 161 -13.78 -9.85 5.66
C ARG A 161 -12.35 -9.75 5.15
N ILE A 162 -11.57 -8.85 5.73
CA ILE A 162 -10.15 -8.76 5.47
C ILE A 162 -9.47 -9.97 6.10
N VAL A 163 -8.91 -10.85 5.29
CA VAL A 163 -8.25 -12.10 5.71
C VAL A 163 -6.75 -12.04 5.59
N GLY A 164 -6.23 -10.94 5.07
CA GLY A 164 -4.80 -10.69 4.96
C GLY A 164 -4.48 -9.28 4.52
N GLN A 165 -3.30 -8.83 4.92
CA GLN A 165 -2.72 -7.55 4.51
C GLN A 165 -1.23 -7.75 4.25
N LYS A 166 -0.72 -7.09 3.21
CA LYS A 166 0.71 -6.96 2.96
C LYS A 166 1.05 -5.48 2.84
N ILE A 167 1.95 -5.00 3.67
CA ILE A 167 2.53 -3.67 3.57
C ILE A 167 3.92 -3.80 2.95
N GLY A 168 4.23 -2.93 2.01
CA GLY A 168 5.43 -3.02 1.18
C GLY A 168 5.28 -4.00 0.02
N GLU A 169 6.29 -4.04 -0.83
CA GLU A 169 6.31 -4.81 -2.07
C GLU A 169 5.82 -6.25 -1.90
N LEU A 170 4.93 -6.66 -2.78
CA LEU A 170 4.32 -7.98 -2.80
C LEU A 170 5.19 -8.93 -3.63
N ASP A 171 5.46 -10.11 -3.09
CA ASP A 171 6.07 -11.23 -3.81
C ASP A 171 5.03 -12.28 -4.19
N GLU A 172 5.36 -13.12 -5.20
CA GLU A 172 4.46 -14.13 -5.73
C GLU A 172 3.98 -15.14 -4.66
N ALA A 173 4.88 -15.59 -3.79
CA ALA A 173 4.55 -16.57 -2.75
C ALA A 173 3.56 -15.98 -1.73
N THR A 174 3.72 -14.71 -1.37
CA THR A 174 2.80 -14.00 -0.48
C THR A 174 1.46 -13.75 -1.15
N LEU A 175 1.47 -13.33 -2.43
CA LEU A 175 0.27 -13.13 -3.23
C LEU A 175 -0.55 -14.42 -3.32
N ASP A 176 0.05 -15.52 -3.74
CA ASP A 176 -0.62 -16.82 -3.89
C ASP A 176 -1.17 -17.33 -2.55
N ARG A 177 -0.40 -17.23 -1.48
CA ARG A 177 -0.80 -17.65 -0.15
C ARG A 177 -2.00 -16.85 0.38
N LEU A 178 -1.97 -15.51 0.28
CA LEU A 178 -3.03 -14.66 0.80
C LEU A 178 -4.28 -14.69 -0.09
N THR A 179 -4.12 -14.75 -1.40
CA THR A 179 -5.23 -14.98 -2.34
C THR A 179 -5.88 -16.34 -2.09
N GLY A 180 -5.08 -17.39 -1.88
CA GLY A 180 -5.58 -18.70 -1.50
C GLY A 180 -6.40 -18.69 -0.21
N ARG A 181 -6.00 -17.88 0.79
CA ARG A 181 -6.75 -17.66 2.03
C ARG A 181 -8.09 -16.97 1.75
N ALA A 182 -8.10 -15.91 0.93
CA ALA A 182 -9.32 -15.19 0.56
C ALA A 182 -10.32 -16.12 -0.16
N ILE A 183 -9.85 -16.96 -1.06
CA ILE A 183 -10.67 -17.98 -1.75
C ILE A 183 -11.17 -19.05 -0.78
N GLY A 184 -10.35 -19.49 0.19
CA GLY A 184 -10.66 -20.54 1.15
C GLY A 184 -11.63 -20.10 2.24
N GLY A 185 -11.61 -18.82 2.64
CA GLY A 185 -12.49 -18.25 3.65
C GLY A 185 -13.98 -18.36 3.32
N SER A 186 -14.31 -18.39 2.02
CA SER A 186 -15.69 -18.56 1.55
C SER A 186 -16.25 -19.96 1.71
N ARG A 187 -15.39 -21.00 1.80
CA ARG A 187 -15.85 -22.42 1.88
C ARG A 187 -16.33 -22.85 3.26
N GLY A 188 -16.07 -22.05 4.30
CA GLY A 188 -16.46 -22.40 5.68
C GLY A 188 -17.94 -22.16 6.02
N LYS A 189 -18.69 -21.47 5.17
CA LYS A 189 -20.13 -21.19 5.41
C LYS A 189 -21.09 -22.17 4.76
N ASP A 190 -20.65 -22.88 3.71
CA ASP A 190 -21.50 -23.83 2.98
C ASP A 190 -21.35 -25.27 3.48
N ALA A 191 -20.54 -25.50 4.50
CA ALA A 191 -20.30 -26.82 5.12
C ALA A 191 -20.81 -26.84 6.57
N ALA A 192 -22.07 -26.49 6.78
CA ALA A 192 -22.79 -26.88 7.97
C ALA A 192 -23.87 -27.93 7.58
N PRO A 193 -23.90 -29.10 8.23
CA PRO A 193 -24.82 -30.17 7.91
C PRO A 193 -26.30 -29.84 8.23
#